data_7afd2971f5998be7686ee35d1b4a72ab
#
_entry.id   7afd2971f5998be7686ee35d1b4a72ab
#
_cell.length_a   1.000
_cell.length_b   1.000
_cell.length_c   1.000
_cell.angle_alpha   90.00
_cell.angle_beta   90.00
_cell.angle_gamma   90.00
#
_symmetry.space_group_name_H-M   'P 1'
#
loop_
_entity.id
_entity.type
_entity.pdbx_description
1 polymer ?
#
loop_
_entity_poly.entity_id
_entity_poly.type
_entity_poly.pdbx_seq_one_letter_code
_entity_poly.pdbx_strand_id
1 'polypeptide(L)'
;MSYSYLFKYIIIGDTGVGKSCLLLQFTDKRFRHDHDLTIGVEFGSRMIKLEDKDVKLQIWDTAGQESFRSITRSYYRGAAGALLVYDITRRDTFTHLSTWLQDARENGNSDMVITLVANKTDLDSRRTVGSDEGERFAKENNLIFVEASAKNSTNVEEAFEKTAKAIFAKVKEGSLDISSETCGVRMGPSAVNVNRSAPQAKKDCC
;
A
#
# COMPACT_ATOMS: atom_id res chain seq x y z
N MET A 1 -18.84 -3.00 -10.76
CA MET A 1 -18.96 -2.29 -9.47
C MET A 1 -18.40 -0.90 -9.64
N SER A 2 -19.17 0.12 -9.28
CA SER A 2 -18.75 1.52 -9.35
C SER A 2 -17.93 1.89 -8.12
N TYR A 3 -16.90 2.70 -8.27
CA TYR A 3 -16.06 3.19 -7.17
C TYR A 3 -15.82 4.69 -7.33
N SER A 4 -15.54 5.38 -6.22
CA SER A 4 -15.24 6.82 -6.22
C SER A 4 -13.77 7.10 -6.50
N TYR A 5 -12.90 6.27 -5.97
CA TYR A 5 -11.44 6.40 -6.12
C TYR A 5 -10.80 5.04 -6.39
N LEU A 6 -9.66 5.10 -7.09
CA LEU A 6 -8.74 3.97 -7.25
C LEU A 6 -7.39 4.39 -6.70
N PHE A 7 -6.84 3.60 -5.76
CA PHE A 7 -5.52 3.81 -5.20
C PHE A 7 -4.59 2.68 -5.63
N LYS A 8 -3.44 3.04 -6.16
CA LYS A 8 -2.41 2.09 -6.55
C LYS A 8 -1.43 1.87 -5.42
N TYR A 9 -1.20 0.61 -5.08
CA TYR A 9 -0.29 0.17 -4.02
C TYR A 9 0.81 -0.70 -4.58
N ILE A 10 1.94 -0.69 -3.88
CA ILE A 10 3.05 -1.60 -4.11
C ILE A 10 3.44 -2.23 -2.76
N ILE A 11 3.82 -3.51 -2.78
CA ILE A 11 4.37 -4.20 -1.61
C ILE A 11 5.83 -4.51 -1.90
N ILE A 12 6.73 -4.03 -1.02
CA ILE A 12 8.17 -4.11 -1.17
C ILE A 12 8.83 -4.67 0.10
N GLY A 13 10.02 -5.20 -0.04
CA GLY A 13 10.79 -5.83 1.03
C GLY A 13 11.49 -7.09 0.54
N ASP A 14 12.33 -7.67 1.37
CA ASP A 14 13.12 -8.85 1.05
C ASP A 14 12.28 -10.08 0.67
N THR A 15 12.93 -11.02 0.04
CA THR A 15 12.34 -12.33 -0.27
C THR A 15 11.96 -13.07 1.02
N GLY A 16 10.77 -13.69 1.01
CA GLY A 16 10.32 -14.55 2.10
C GLY A 16 9.80 -13.80 3.34
N VAL A 17 9.69 -12.45 3.31
CA VAL A 17 9.08 -11.69 4.42
C VAL A 17 7.56 -11.83 4.48
N GLY A 18 6.92 -12.38 3.43
CA GLY A 18 5.49 -12.67 3.38
C GLY A 18 4.65 -11.63 2.65
N LYS A 19 5.21 -10.90 1.70
CA LYS A 19 4.48 -9.90 0.86
C LYS A 19 3.28 -10.51 0.15
N SER A 20 3.48 -11.58 -0.59
CA SER A 20 2.42 -12.30 -1.31
C SER A 20 1.39 -12.93 -0.37
N CYS A 21 1.83 -13.38 0.81
CA CYS A 21 0.92 -13.89 1.84
C CYS A 21 0.03 -12.77 2.41
N LEU A 22 0.57 -11.56 2.60
CA LEU A 22 -0.20 -10.40 3.04
C LEU A 22 -1.24 -10.01 1.97
N LEU A 23 -0.84 -9.99 0.70
CA LEU A 23 -1.75 -9.72 -0.41
C LEU A 23 -2.88 -10.74 -0.46
N LEU A 24 -2.55 -12.04 -0.47
CA LEU A 24 -3.54 -13.12 -0.53
C LEU A 24 -4.48 -13.12 0.68
N GLN A 25 -3.95 -12.87 1.88
CA GLN A 25 -4.77 -12.76 3.08
C GLN A 25 -5.72 -11.55 3.01
N PHE A 26 -5.24 -10.43 2.48
CA PHE A 26 -6.07 -9.25 2.33
C PHE A 26 -7.16 -9.44 1.27
N THR A 27 -6.83 -9.96 0.07
CA THR A 27 -7.77 -10.09 -1.05
C THR A 27 -8.74 -11.25 -0.88
N ASP A 28 -8.25 -12.42 -0.49
CA ASP A 28 -8.97 -13.69 -0.55
C ASP A 28 -9.26 -14.32 0.81
N LYS A 29 -8.77 -13.71 1.90
CA LYS A 29 -8.85 -14.29 3.26
C LYS A 29 -8.24 -15.69 3.34
N ARG A 30 -7.14 -15.91 2.63
CA ARG A 30 -6.42 -17.18 2.57
C ARG A 30 -4.97 -17.01 2.95
N PHE A 31 -4.40 -18.09 3.52
CA PHE A 31 -2.97 -18.22 3.74
C PHE A 31 -2.48 -19.51 3.08
N ARG A 32 -1.34 -19.46 2.43
CA ARG A 32 -0.65 -20.63 1.87
C ARG A 32 0.66 -20.84 2.60
N HIS A 33 0.88 -22.07 3.08
CA HIS A 33 2.15 -22.46 3.69
C HIS A 33 3.27 -22.58 2.67
N ASP A 34 2.94 -23.16 1.50
CA ASP A 34 3.86 -23.36 0.38
C ASP A 34 3.67 -22.21 -0.61
N HIS A 35 4.43 -21.15 -0.42
CA HIS A 35 4.52 -20.06 -1.38
C HIS A 35 5.80 -20.19 -2.17
N ASP A 36 5.67 -20.43 -3.47
CA ASP A 36 6.77 -20.30 -4.41
C ASP A 36 7.32 -18.88 -4.39
N LEU A 37 8.60 -18.75 -4.74
CA LEU A 37 9.19 -17.42 -4.88
C LEU A 37 8.45 -16.62 -5.95
N THR A 38 8.03 -15.40 -5.60
CA THR A 38 7.41 -14.50 -6.57
C THR A 38 8.39 -14.18 -7.69
N ILE A 39 8.00 -14.52 -8.91
CA ILE A 39 8.77 -14.22 -10.12
C ILE A 39 8.12 -13.01 -10.78
N GLY A 40 8.80 -11.86 -10.75
CA GLY A 40 8.27 -10.63 -11.31
C GLY A 40 7.31 -9.88 -10.38
N VAL A 41 6.07 -9.68 -10.79
CA VAL A 41 5.05 -8.91 -10.04
C VAL A 41 3.71 -9.64 -10.11
N GLU A 42 3.07 -9.84 -8.96
CA GLU A 42 1.69 -10.32 -8.86
C GLU A 42 0.73 -9.16 -8.62
N PHE A 43 -0.50 -9.30 -9.09
CA PHE A 43 -1.53 -8.28 -9.00
C PHE A 43 -2.71 -8.77 -8.16
N GLY A 44 -3.18 -7.91 -7.25
CA GLY A 44 -4.42 -8.11 -6.53
C GLY A 44 -5.27 -6.86 -6.49
N SER A 45 -6.57 -7.01 -6.27
CA SER A 45 -7.45 -5.86 -6.06
C SER A 45 -8.54 -6.17 -5.05
N ARG A 46 -8.93 -5.15 -4.28
CA ARG A 46 -10.04 -5.24 -3.33
C ARG A 46 -10.74 -3.89 -3.21
N MET A 47 -12.06 -3.96 -3.03
CA MET A 47 -12.88 -2.80 -2.67
C MET A 47 -12.87 -2.62 -1.15
N ILE A 48 -12.65 -1.40 -0.70
CA ILE A 48 -12.82 -1.00 0.70
C ILE A 48 -13.75 0.21 0.78
N LYS A 49 -14.26 0.46 1.97
CA LYS A 49 -15.06 1.65 2.24
C LYS A 49 -14.31 2.60 3.14
N LEU A 50 -14.09 3.83 2.68
CA LEU A 50 -13.53 4.92 3.47
C LEU A 50 -14.59 5.98 3.66
N GLU A 51 -15.03 6.17 4.90
CA GLU A 51 -16.20 7.01 5.20
C GLU A 51 -17.41 6.53 4.36
N ASP A 52 -17.93 7.37 3.47
CA ASP A 52 -19.04 7.09 2.56
C ASP A 52 -18.61 6.74 1.12
N LYS A 53 -17.30 6.65 0.85
CA LYS A 53 -16.73 6.40 -0.48
C LYS A 53 -16.26 4.97 -0.66
N ASP A 54 -16.63 4.38 -1.78
CA ASP A 54 -16.07 3.11 -2.23
C ASP A 54 -14.74 3.37 -2.93
N VAL A 55 -13.68 2.74 -2.44
CA VAL A 55 -12.31 2.89 -2.94
C VAL A 55 -11.80 1.54 -3.42
N LYS A 56 -11.32 1.50 -4.66
CA LYS A 56 -10.68 0.31 -5.21
C LYS A 56 -9.18 0.38 -4.95
N LEU A 57 -8.65 -0.56 -4.18
CA LEU A 57 -7.21 -0.76 -4.07
C LEU A 57 -6.73 -1.66 -5.21
N GLN A 58 -5.73 -1.21 -5.93
CA GLN A 58 -4.94 -2.00 -6.89
C GLN A 58 -3.56 -2.22 -6.31
N ILE A 59 -3.19 -3.46 -6.10
CA ILE A 59 -2.01 -3.81 -5.33
C ILE A 59 -1.06 -4.63 -6.20
N TRP A 60 0.18 -4.19 -6.33
CA TRP A 60 1.26 -4.92 -6.97
C TRP A 60 2.18 -5.50 -5.91
N ASP A 61 2.22 -6.83 -5.83
CA ASP A 61 3.18 -7.57 -5.03
C ASP A 61 4.44 -7.81 -5.84
N THR A 62 5.57 -7.37 -5.34
CA THR A 62 6.85 -7.40 -6.07
C THR A 62 7.76 -8.51 -5.57
N ALA A 63 8.56 -9.07 -6.47
CA ALA A 63 9.64 -9.97 -6.10
C ALA A 63 10.65 -9.28 -5.18
N GLY A 64 11.03 -9.95 -4.09
CA GLY A 64 12.00 -9.43 -3.12
C GLY A 64 13.46 -9.67 -3.53
N GLN A 65 13.72 -10.27 -4.70
CA GLN A 65 15.06 -10.55 -5.19
C GLN A 65 15.67 -9.31 -5.87
N GLU A 66 16.93 -9.08 -5.65
CA GLU A 66 17.68 -7.95 -6.26
C GLU A 66 17.67 -7.97 -7.79
N SER A 67 17.65 -9.16 -8.39
CA SER A 67 17.58 -9.35 -9.84
C SER A 67 16.32 -8.74 -10.49
N PHE A 68 15.26 -8.53 -9.72
CA PHE A 68 14.00 -7.96 -10.21
C PHE A 68 13.81 -6.47 -9.87
N ARG A 69 14.81 -5.80 -9.25
CA ARG A 69 14.70 -4.39 -8.85
C ARG A 69 14.39 -3.44 -10.00
N SER A 70 14.95 -3.69 -11.19
CA SER A 70 14.66 -2.86 -12.36
C SER A 70 13.17 -2.92 -12.77
N ILE A 71 12.55 -4.09 -12.64
CA ILE A 71 11.12 -4.29 -12.91
C ILE A 71 10.31 -3.60 -11.80
N THR A 72 10.68 -3.79 -10.54
CA THR A 72 10.01 -3.18 -9.37
C THR A 72 9.97 -1.66 -9.47
N ARG A 73 11.06 -1.02 -9.91
CA ARG A 73 11.16 0.44 -10.06
C ARG A 73 10.10 1.04 -10.98
N SER A 74 9.70 0.33 -12.02
CA SER A 74 8.65 0.80 -12.92
C SER A 74 7.28 0.95 -12.22
N TYR A 75 7.05 0.21 -11.14
CA TYR A 75 5.80 0.26 -10.37
C TYR A 75 5.80 1.32 -9.28
N TYR A 76 6.96 1.79 -8.80
CA TYR A 76 7.02 2.87 -7.82
C TYR A 76 6.40 4.16 -8.34
N ARG A 77 6.65 4.49 -9.61
CA ARG A 77 6.24 5.75 -10.24
C ARG A 77 4.73 5.94 -10.35
N GLY A 78 3.93 5.04 -10.02
CA GLY A 78 2.48 5.21 -10.09
C GLY A 78 1.80 4.70 -8.83
N ALA A 79 2.54 4.56 -7.73
CA ALA A 79 1.99 4.11 -6.47
C ALA A 79 1.64 5.31 -5.57
N ALA A 80 0.41 5.33 -5.05
CA ALA A 80 -0.03 6.26 -4.02
C ALA A 80 0.37 5.78 -2.62
N GLY A 81 0.48 4.46 -2.45
CA GLY A 81 0.87 3.84 -1.20
C GLY A 81 1.84 2.69 -1.39
N ALA A 82 2.69 2.46 -0.39
CA ALA A 82 3.57 1.31 -0.33
C ALA A 82 3.50 0.63 1.03
N LEU A 83 3.50 -0.70 1.04
CA LEU A 83 3.76 -1.49 2.24
C LEU A 83 5.22 -1.95 2.18
N LEU A 84 6.03 -1.48 3.12
CA LEU A 84 7.42 -1.86 3.31
C LEU A 84 7.47 -2.95 4.39
N VAL A 85 7.77 -4.18 3.99
CA VAL A 85 7.58 -5.37 4.83
C VAL A 85 8.91 -5.96 5.27
N TYR A 86 9.01 -6.30 6.56
CA TYR A 86 10.09 -7.11 7.10
C TYR A 86 9.55 -8.28 7.95
N ASP A 87 10.39 -9.26 8.19
CA ASP A 87 10.09 -10.45 9.01
C ASP A 87 10.69 -10.25 10.40
N ILE A 88 9.85 -10.22 11.45
CA ILE A 88 10.30 -10.02 12.84
C ILE A 88 11.29 -11.08 13.32
N THR A 89 11.35 -12.23 12.66
CA THR A 89 12.25 -13.34 13.00
C THR A 89 13.58 -13.29 12.27
N ARG A 90 13.75 -12.34 11.31
CA ARG A 90 14.97 -12.22 10.50
C ARG A 90 15.52 -10.80 10.52
N ARG A 91 16.55 -10.59 11.31
CA ARG A 91 17.22 -9.30 11.51
C ARG A 91 17.73 -8.67 10.20
N ASP A 92 18.23 -9.47 9.26
CA ASP A 92 18.70 -9.04 7.95
C ASP A 92 17.62 -8.26 7.18
N THR A 93 16.38 -8.73 7.20
CA THR A 93 15.26 -8.08 6.50
C THR A 93 14.91 -6.71 7.09
N PHE A 94 15.15 -6.50 8.38
CA PHE A 94 15.02 -5.19 9.03
C PHE A 94 16.18 -4.27 8.66
N THR A 95 17.40 -4.78 8.63
CA THR A 95 18.60 -4.01 8.24
C THR A 95 18.49 -3.48 6.81
N HIS A 96 17.88 -4.23 5.89
CA HIS A 96 17.72 -3.83 4.49
C HIS A 96 16.58 -2.80 4.26
N LEU A 97 15.78 -2.47 5.28
CA LEU A 97 14.67 -1.50 5.14
C LEU A 97 15.13 -0.14 4.63
N SER A 98 16.30 0.35 5.08
CA SER A 98 16.82 1.64 4.62
C SER A 98 17.07 1.65 3.12
N THR A 99 17.58 0.56 2.57
CA THR A 99 17.82 0.42 1.12
C THR A 99 16.50 0.39 0.34
N TRP A 100 15.50 -0.37 0.80
CA TRP A 100 14.18 -0.41 0.18
C TRP A 100 13.48 0.94 0.23
N LEU A 101 13.56 1.63 1.37
CA LEU A 101 12.96 2.94 1.56
C LEU A 101 13.61 4.00 0.67
N GLN A 102 14.94 3.99 0.56
CA GLN A 102 15.66 4.87 -0.33
C GLN A 102 15.26 4.64 -1.79
N ASP A 103 15.23 3.37 -2.24
CA ASP A 103 14.84 3.02 -3.61
C ASP A 103 13.39 3.45 -3.93
N ALA A 104 12.47 3.29 -2.96
CA ALA A 104 11.09 3.74 -3.08
C ALA A 104 10.97 5.27 -3.19
N ARG A 105 11.75 6.03 -2.42
CA ARG A 105 11.75 7.51 -2.44
C ARG A 105 12.39 8.08 -3.69
N GLU A 106 13.44 7.46 -4.19
CA GLU A 106 14.15 7.90 -5.42
C GLU A 106 13.33 7.64 -6.69
N ASN A 107 12.55 6.56 -6.72
CA ASN A 107 11.83 6.13 -7.93
C ASN A 107 10.31 6.36 -7.85
N GLY A 108 9.77 6.64 -6.67
CA GLY A 108 8.35 6.87 -6.43
C GLY A 108 7.95 8.35 -6.43
N ASN A 109 6.69 8.58 -6.16
CA ASN A 109 6.17 9.92 -5.92
C ASN A 109 6.57 10.39 -4.50
N SER A 110 6.98 11.66 -4.36
CA SER A 110 7.31 12.28 -3.07
C SER A 110 6.16 12.24 -2.05
N ASP A 111 4.91 12.20 -2.53
CA ASP A 111 3.70 12.16 -1.71
C ASP A 111 3.23 10.75 -1.37
N MET A 112 3.93 9.71 -1.85
CA MET A 112 3.58 8.33 -1.59
C MET A 112 3.54 8.05 -0.08
N VAL A 113 2.42 7.50 0.39
CA VAL A 113 2.27 7.07 1.78
C VAL A 113 2.93 5.71 1.95
N ILE A 114 3.86 5.61 2.90
CA ILE A 114 4.57 4.35 3.16
C ILE A 114 4.21 3.85 4.55
N THR A 115 3.77 2.59 4.62
CA THR A 115 3.50 1.88 5.87
C THR A 115 4.56 0.79 6.07
N LEU A 116 5.25 0.84 7.21
CA LEU A 116 6.15 -0.21 7.66
C LEU A 116 5.33 -1.34 8.29
N VAL A 117 5.50 -2.54 7.78
CA VAL A 117 4.79 -3.73 8.27
C VAL A 117 5.80 -4.73 8.87
N ALA A 118 5.72 -4.92 10.18
CA ALA A 118 6.40 -5.98 10.90
C ALA A 118 5.59 -7.26 10.79
N ASN A 119 5.94 -8.14 9.86
CA ASN A 119 5.15 -9.34 9.57
C ASN A 119 5.65 -10.57 10.35
N LYS A 120 4.80 -11.58 10.44
CA LYS A 120 4.98 -12.88 11.11
C LYS A 120 4.96 -12.79 12.63
N THR A 121 4.11 -11.91 13.19
CA THR A 121 3.93 -11.79 14.65
C THR A 121 3.39 -13.07 15.32
N ASP A 122 2.86 -14.00 14.54
CA ASP A 122 2.55 -15.37 15.00
C ASP A 122 3.80 -16.18 15.46
N LEU A 123 4.99 -15.73 15.04
CA LEU A 123 6.27 -16.31 15.42
C LEU A 123 7.00 -15.49 16.50
N ASP A 124 6.28 -14.84 17.39
CA ASP A 124 6.83 -13.93 18.41
C ASP A 124 7.91 -14.58 19.29
N SER A 125 7.76 -15.87 19.61
CA SER A 125 8.78 -16.63 20.34
C SER A 125 10.15 -16.73 19.63
N ARG A 126 10.18 -16.42 18.33
CA ARG A 126 11.40 -16.43 17.50
C ARG A 126 11.81 -15.01 17.07
N ARG A 127 11.22 -14.00 17.68
CA ARG A 127 11.45 -12.59 17.35
C ARG A 127 12.95 -12.23 17.53
N THR A 128 13.50 -11.57 16.55
CA THR A 128 14.87 -11.00 16.57
C THR A 128 14.89 -9.48 16.43
N VAL A 129 13.74 -8.88 16.08
CA VAL A 129 13.55 -7.43 15.97
C VAL A 129 12.46 -7.00 16.92
N GLY A 130 12.80 -6.14 17.90
CA GLY A 130 11.84 -5.60 18.86
C GLY A 130 10.80 -4.70 18.21
N SER A 131 9.60 -4.64 18.78
CA SER A 131 8.53 -3.75 18.33
C SER A 131 8.95 -2.29 18.42
N ASP A 132 9.63 -1.91 19.50
CA ASP A 132 10.20 -0.59 19.74
C ASP A 132 11.21 -0.15 18.67
N GLU A 133 11.99 -1.10 18.11
CA GLU A 133 12.90 -0.83 17.02
C GLU A 133 12.14 -0.49 15.72
N GLY A 134 11.08 -1.25 15.42
CA GLY A 134 10.19 -0.98 14.27
C GLY A 134 9.49 0.36 14.39
N GLU A 135 8.91 0.66 15.56
CA GLU A 135 8.25 1.93 15.83
C GLU A 135 9.21 3.13 15.70
N ARG A 136 10.42 3.00 16.25
CA ARG A 136 11.45 4.04 16.17
C ARG A 136 11.86 4.29 14.72
N PHE A 137 12.14 3.23 13.95
CA PHE A 137 12.48 3.36 12.54
C PHE A 137 11.35 4.04 11.75
N ALA A 138 10.10 3.66 12.00
CA ALA A 138 8.94 4.26 11.34
C ALA A 138 8.82 5.76 11.69
N LYS A 139 8.96 6.12 12.96
CA LYS A 139 8.90 7.52 13.43
C LYS A 139 10.00 8.38 12.82
N GLU A 140 11.24 7.90 12.82
CA GLU A 140 12.39 8.61 12.25
C GLU A 140 12.26 8.84 10.74
N ASN A 141 11.53 7.97 10.06
CA ASN A 141 11.33 8.01 8.61
C ASN A 141 9.93 8.50 8.18
N ASN A 142 9.09 8.98 9.10
CA ASN A 142 7.72 9.42 8.82
C ASN A 142 6.87 8.34 8.13
N LEU A 143 6.94 7.11 8.64
CA LEU A 143 6.17 5.97 8.17
C LEU A 143 5.03 5.67 9.15
N ILE A 144 3.94 5.09 8.65
CA ILE A 144 2.94 4.42 9.48
C ILE A 144 3.53 3.08 9.92
N PHE A 145 3.31 2.67 11.17
CA PHE A 145 3.78 1.39 11.68
C PHE A 145 2.64 0.45 12.01
N VAL A 146 2.75 -0.80 11.57
CA VAL A 146 1.81 -1.88 11.86
C VAL A 146 2.55 -3.19 12.08
N GLU A 147 2.29 -3.88 13.18
CA GLU A 147 2.66 -5.27 13.37
C GLU A 147 1.54 -6.18 12.85
N ALA A 148 1.87 -7.17 12.03
CA ALA A 148 0.89 -8.03 11.39
C ALA A 148 1.30 -9.50 11.33
N SER A 149 0.33 -10.37 11.12
CA SER A 149 0.57 -11.75 10.73
C SER A 149 -0.33 -12.13 9.55
N ALA A 150 0.27 -12.41 8.41
CA ALA A 150 -0.45 -12.95 7.27
C ALA A 150 -1.04 -14.34 7.57
N LYS A 151 -0.42 -15.11 8.47
CA LYS A 151 -0.84 -16.49 8.80
C LYS A 151 -2.16 -16.51 9.55
N ASN A 152 -2.29 -15.73 10.62
CA ASN A 152 -3.49 -15.68 11.45
C ASN A 152 -4.37 -14.44 11.20
N SER A 153 -4.11 -13.70 10.13
CA SER A 153 -4.83 -12.50 9.69
C SER A 153 -4.75 -11.27 10.63
N THR A 154 -3.92 -11.32 11.67
CA THR A 154 -3.79 -10.21 12.62
C THR A 154 -3.31 -8.95 11.90
N ASN A 155 -4.06 -7.85 12.05
CA ASN A 155 -3.76 -6.50 11.54
C ASN A 155 -3.45 -6.40 10.03
N VAL A 156 -3.75 -7.43 9.25
CA VAL A 156 -3.52 -7.39 7.79
C VAL A 156 -4.42 -6.34 7.15
N GLU A 157 -5.72 -6.33 7.46
CA GLU A 157 -6.63 -5.29 6.96
C GLU A 157 -6.21 -3.90 7.41
N GLU A 158 -5.82 -3.77 8.68
CA GLU A 158 -5.38 -2.51 9.28
C GLU A 158 -4.20 -1.90 8.52
N ALA A 159 -3.22 -2.69 8.09
CA ALA A 159 -2.06 -2.22 7.33
C ALA A 159 -2.48 -1.54 6.01
N PHE A 160 -3.37 -2.18 5.24
CA PHE A 160 -3.87 -1.62 3.99
C PHE A 160 -4.80 -0.43 4.22
N GLU A 161 -5.70 -0.52 5.20
CA GLU A 161 -6.67 0.53 5.49
C GLU A 161 -6.03 1.79 6.08
N LYS A 162 -5.06 1.70 6.99
CA LYS A 162 -4.34 2.86 7.53
C LYS A 162 -3.64 3.62 6.40
N THR A 163 -3.01 2.90 5.49
CA THR A 163 -2.39 3.49 4.29
C THR A 163 -3.44 4.20 3.43
N ALA A 164 -4.59 3.55 3.19
CA ALA A 164 -5.67 4.13 2.38
C ALA A 164 -6.28 5.38 3.04
N LYS A 165 -6.48 5.36 4.36
CA LYS A 165 -6.98 6.51 5.13
C LYS A 165 -6.03 7.70 5.03
N ALA A 166 -4.72 7.46 5.13
CA ALA A 166 -3.72 8.51 5.00
C ALA A 166 -3.68 9.11 3.57
N ILE A 167 -3.78 8.28 2.53
CA ILE A 167 -3.90 8.76 1.15
C ILE A 167 -5.19 9.58 0.98
N PHE A 168 -6.30 9.07 1.49
CA PHE A 168 -7.61 9.74 1.38
C PHE A 168 -7.62 11.10 2.11
N ALA A 169 -6.96 11.21 3.26
CA ALA A 169 -6.78 12.48 3.96
C ALA A 169 -6.05 13.50 3.08
N LYS A 170 -4.92 13.10 2.46
CA LYS A 170 -4.20 13.96 1.51
C LYS A 170 -5.04 14.39 0.32
N VAL A 171 -5.89 13.51 -0.21
CA VAL A 171 -6.83 13.85 -1.30
C VAL A 171 -7.86 14.88 -0.84
N LYS A 172 -8.42 14.72 0.36
CA LYS A 172 -9.42 15.66 0.94
C LYS A 172 -8.83 17.03 1.24
N GLU A 173 -7.60 17.07 1.73
CA GLU A 173 -6.87 18.30 2.04
C GLU A 173 -6.34 19.02 0.79
N GLY A 174 -6.40 18.38 -0.38
CA GLY A 174 -5.86 18.91 -1.62
C GLY A 174 -4.32 18.97 -1.66
N SER A 175 -3.65 18.28 -0.73
CA SER A 175 -2.19 18.20 -0.69
C SER A 175 -1.62 17.21 -1.71
N LEU A 176 -2.46 16.33 -2.27
CA LEU A 176 -2.10 15.41 -3.34
C LEU A 176 -2.73 15.87 -4.66
N ASP A 177 -1.90 16.17 -5.66
CA ASP A 177 -2.38 16.52 -7.00
C ASP A 177 -2.88 15.28 -7.76
N ILE A 178 -4.19 15.05 -7.69
CA ILE A 178 -4.86 13.92 -8.36
C ILE A 178 -4.97 14.10 -9.89
N SER A 179 -4.63 15.25 -10.44
CA SER A 179 -4.56 15.45 -11.89
C SER A 179 -3.30 14.83 -12.51
N SER A 180 -2.27 14.64 -11.71
CA SER A 180 -1.03 13.99 -12.13
C SER A 180 -1.22 12.48 -12.28
N GLU A 181 -0.86 11.94 -13.45
CA GLU A 181 -0.91 10.48 -13.69
C GLU A 181 0.05 9.69 -12.78
N THR A 182 1.04 10.36 -12.20
CA THR A 182 2.07 9.74 -11.36
C THR A 182 1.69 9.69 -9.88
N CYS A 183 0.59 10.33 -9.46
CA CYS A 183 0.18 10.37 -8.05
C CYS A 183 -0.36 9.03 -7.51
N GLY A 184 -0.68 8.09 -8.41
CA GLY A 184 -1.22 6.77 -8.05
C GLY A 184 -2.68 6.76 -7.57
N VAL A 185 -3.35 7.91 -7.61
CA VAL A 185 -4.79 8.05 -7.33
C VAL A 185 -5.51 8.38 -8.63
N ARG A 186 -6.66 7.72 -8.84
CA ARG A 186 -7.56 8.05 -9.97
C ARG A 186 -9.00 8.20 -9.46
N MET A 187 -9.71 9.16 -10.02
CA MET A 187 -11.15 9.29 -9.80
C MET A 187 -11.89 8.18 -10.55
N GLY A 188 -12.82 7.54 -9.88
CA GLY A 188 -13.67 6.50 -10.45
C GLY A 188 -14.93 7.08 -11.10
N PRO A 189 -15.69 6.22 -11.80
CA PRO A 189 -16.92 6.63 -12.49
C PRO A 189 -17.97 7.29 -11.60
N SER A 190 -18.04 6.90 -10.32
CA SER A 190 -18.99 7.48 -9.36
C SER A 190 -18.65 8.89 -8.92
N ALA A 191 -17.39 9.28 -8.96
CA ALA A 191 -16.95 10.62 -8.57
C ALA A 191 -17.20 11.67 -9.67
N VAL A 192 -17.21 11.23 -10.93
CA VAL A 192 -17.43 12.12 -12.10
C VAL A 192 -18.88 12.57 -12.21
N ASN A 193 -19.84 11.80 -11.70
CA ASN A 193 -21.28 12.12 -11.82
C ASN A 193 -21.76 13.22 -10.86
N VAL A 194 -21.05 13.52 -9.79
CA VAL A 194 -21.44 14.54 -8.80
C VAL A 194 -21.22 15.96 -9.33
N ASN A 195 -20.28 16.16 -10.26
CA ASN A 195 -19.98 17.48 -10.82
C ASN A 195 -20.82 17.85 -12.07
N ARG A 196 -21.72 16.97 -12.52
CA ARG A 196 -22.56 17.23 -13.72
C ARG A 196 -23.99 17.67 -13.41
N SER A 197 -24.41 17.78 -12.17
CA SER A 197 -25.77 18.16 -11.79
C SER A 197 -25.85 19.56 -11.18
N ALA A 198 -25.44 20.59 -11.93
CA ALA A 198 -25.93 21.94 -11.73
C ALA A 198 -26.68 22.34 -13.02
N PRO A 199 -28.01 22.48 -13.02
CA PRO A 199 -28.73 23.00 -14.19
C PRO A 199 -28.37 24.49 -14.32
N GLN A 200 -27.77 24.87 -15.42
CA GLN A 200 -27.74 26.27 -15.82
C GLN A 200 -29.18 26.72 -16.09
N ALA A 201 -29.69 27.56 -15.20
CA ALA A 201 -30.94 28.27 -15.43
C ALA A 201 -30.76 29.16 -16.69
N LYS A 202 -31.45 28.81 -17.74
CA LYS A 202 -31.63 29.71 -18.89
C LYS A 202 -32.40 30.93 -18.38
N LYS A 203 -31.76 32.08 -18.42
CA LYS A 203 -32.46 33.37 -18.37
C LYS A 203 -33.01 33.59 -19.75
N ASP A 204 -34.31 33.38 -19.90
CA ASP A 204 -35.03 33.94 -21.03
C ASP A 204 -35.12 35.46 -20.83
N CYS A 205 -34.59 36.21 -21.78
CA CYS A 205 -34.85 37.63 -21.95
C CYS A 205 -36.13 37.76 -22.83
N CYS A 206 -37.11 38.42 -22.28
CA CYS A 206 -38.06 39.23 -23.08
C CYS A 206 -37.52 40.64 -23.21
#